data_ccf000dec95b8239c3e5aa2a8cf04600
#
_entry.id   ccf000dec95b8239c3e5aa2a8cf04600
#
_cell.length_a   1.000
_cell.length_b   1.000
_cell.length_c   1.000
_cell.angle_alpha   90.00
_cell.angle_beta   90.00
_cell.angle_gamma   90.00
#
_symmetry.space_group_name_H-M   'P 1'
#
loop_
_entity.id
_entity.type
_entity.pdbx_description
1 polymer ?
#
loop_
_entity_poly.entity_id
_entity_poly.type
_entity_poly.pdbx_seq_one_letter_code
_entity_poly.pdbx_strand_id
1 'polypeptide(L)'
;KLNGLWLDAALSNGKPFSQLSVSDQKKLTEQGYIFVGSFQGYAGFFFSNSCTCTEADSDYAYIEYNAVWNKAARIIRNTLLPRVRSKVKADPSTGYISNTTISSWDALVKSALETMVTSEDIADFDIYINPKQMAVSDKPFNIKVKLVADGIVHEFEIDLGFTNKI
;
A
#
# COMPACT_ATOMS: atom_id res chain seq x y z
N LYS A 1 5.48 -10.65 -13.11
CA LYS A 1 6.11 -11.45 -14.18
C LYS A 1 7.61 -11.25 -14.15
N LEU A 2 8.35 -12.35 -14.12
CA LEU A 2 9.81 -12.33 -14.20
C LEU A 2 10.25 -12.23 -15.67
N ASN A 3 11.17 -11.32 -15.95
CA ASN A 3 11.77 -11.17 -17.27
C ASN A 3 13.10 -11.91 -17.30
N GLY A 4 13.32 -12.71 -18.33
CA GLY A 4 14.57 -13.45 -18.54
C GLY A 4 14.35 -14.80 -19.22
N LEU A 5 15.44 -15.43 -19.65
CA LEU A 5 15.43 -16.79 -20.17
C LEU A 5 15.53 -17.79 -19.01
N TRP A 6 14.38 -18.17 -18.48
CA TRP A 6 14.27 -19.19 -17.45
C TRP A 6 13.83 -20.48 -18.11
N LEU A 7 14.56 -21.57 -17.87
CA LEU A 7 14.21 -22.88 -18.39
C LEU A 7 13.20 -23.58 -17.48
N ASP A 8 13.35 -23.42 -16.16
CA ASP A 8 12.42 -23.92 -15.15
C ASP A 8 12.61 -23.12 -13.85
N ALA A 9 11.63 -23.20 -12.96
CA ALA A 9 11.71 -22.69 -11.60
C ALA A 9 11.83 -23.87 -10.64
N ALA A 10 12.64 -23.72 -9.59
CA ALA A 10 12.84 -24.75 -8.58
C ALA A 10 12.85 -24.16 -7.18
N LEU A 11 12.46 -24.96 -6.20
CA LEU A 11 12.63 -24.64 -4.78
C LEU A 11 14.10 -24.70 -4.38
N SER A 12 14.45 -24.12 -3.24
CA SER A 12 15.82 -24.12 -2.70
C SER A 12 16.42 -25.53 -2.46
N ASN A 13 15.56 -26.55 -2.30
CA ASN A 13 15.96 -27.95 -2.20
C ASN A 13 16.19 -28.65 -3.55
N GLY A 14 16.12 -27.91 -4.67
CA GLY A 14 16.30 -28.41 -6.03
C GLY A 14 15.07 -29.06 -6.64
N LYS A 15 13.92 -29.14 -5.95
CA LYS A 15 12.69 -29.70 -6.51
C LYS A 15 12.09 -28.72 -7.53
N PRO A 16 11.95 -29.11 -8.83
CA PRO A 16 11.35 -28.26 -9.86
C PRO A 16 9.87 -27.93 -9.55
N PHE A 17 9.41 -26.74 -9.94
CA PHE A 17 8.02 -26.33 -9.78
C PHE A 17 7.05 -27.31 -10.46
N SER A 18 7.40 -27.83 -11.63
CA SER A 18 6.63 -28.83 -12.38
C SER A 18 6.33 -30.13 -11.62
N GLN A 19 7.11 -30.43 -10.57
CA GLN A 19 6.91 -31.59 -9.70
C GLN A 19 6.14 -31.27 -8.41
N LEU A 20 5.70 -30.02 -8.21
CA LEU A 20 4.87 -29.63 -7.08
C LEU A 20 3.40 -29.93 -7.38
N SER A 21 2.76 -30.69 -6.51
CA SER A 21 1.31 -30.86 -6.58
C SER A 21 0.61 -29.55 -6.19
N VAL A 22 -0.64 -29.37 -6.65
CA VAL A 22 -1.46 -28.22 -6.25
C VAL A 22 -1.63 -28.13 -4.73
N SER A 23 -1.73 -29.29 -4.06
CA SER A 23 -1.78 -29.36 -2.60
C SER A 23 -0.50 -28.88 -1.94
N ASP A 24 0.68 -29.19 -2.50
CA ASP A 24 1.96 -28.70 -1.97
C ASP A 24 2.08 -27.19 -2.16
N GLN A 25 1.67 -26.67 -3.32
CA GLN A 25 1.66 -25.23 -3.61
C GLN A 25 0.78 -24.48 -2.61
N LYS A 26 -0.43 -25.00 -2.35
CA LYS A 26 -1.36 -24.42 -1.38
C LYS A 26 -0.77 -24.39 0.03
N LYS A 27 -0.17 -25.50 0.49
CA LYS A 27 0.48 -25.56 1.80
C LYS A 27 1.64 -24.59 1.93
N LEU A 28 2.46 -24.42 0.88
CA LEU A 28 3.56 -23.46 0.88
C LEU A 28 3.04 -22.03 1.01
N THR A 29 1.97 -21.69 0.29
CA THR A 29 1.34 -20.38 0.35
C THR A 29 0.72 -20.11 1.72
N GLU A 30 0.00 -21.08 2.29
CA GLU A 30 -0.58 -20.99 3.64
C GLU A 30 0.48 -20.80 4.74
N GLN A 31 1.68 -21.35 4.53
CA GLN A 31 2.82 -21.18 5.43
C GLN A 31 3.61 -19.86 5.20
N GLY A 32 3.16 -19.02 4.27
CA GLY A 32 3.78 -17.72 3.98
C GLY A 32 5.04 -17.81 3.10
N TYR A 33 5.28 -18.93 2.42
CA TYR A 33 6.39 -19.03 1.47
C TYR A 33 6.02 -18.39 0.13
N ILE A 34 6.98 -17.64 -0.43
CA ILE A 34 6.92 -17.10 -1.78
C ILE A 34 7.82 -17.97 -2.66
N PHE A 35 7.24 -18.55 -3.70
CA PHE A 35 7.96 -19.33 -4.68
C PHE A 35 7.64 -18.85 -6.10
N VAL A 36 8.48 -19.25 -7.04
CA VAL A 36 8.32 -18.91 -8.46
C VAL A 36 7.67 -20.10 -9.17
N GLY A 37 6.64 -19.82 -9.94
CA GLY A 37 5.91 -20.82 -10.69
C GLY A 37 5.46 -20.34 -12.07
N SER A 38 4.88 -21.23 -12.84
CA SER A 38 4.27 -20.96 -14.13
C SER A 38 2.79 -21.35 -14.11
N PHE A 39 1.99 -20.65 -14.90
CA PHE A 39 0.57 -20.95 -15.07
C PHE A 39 0.30 -21.49 -16.46
N GLN A 40 -0.57 -22.50 -16.56
CA GLN A 40 -0.95 -23.07 -17.83
C GLN A 40 -1.62 -22.00 -18.73
N GLY A 41 -1.17 -21.89 -19.96
CA GLY A 41 -1.69 -20.89 -20.91
C GLY A 41 -1.03 -19.51 -20.82
N TYR A 42 -0.15 -19.26 -19.84
CA TYR A 42 0.59 -18.00 -19.70
C TYR A 42 2.09 -18.21 -19.81
N ALA A 43 2.70 -17.52 -20.75
CA ALA A 43 4.16 -17.58 -20.93
C ALA A 43 4.89 -16.82 -19.82
N GLY A 44 5.91 -17.44 -19.23
CA GLY A 44 6.81 -16.87 -18.24
C GLY A 44 6.59 -17.40 -16.83
N PHE A 45 7.35 -16.83 -15.89
CA PHE A 45 7.31 -17.21 -14.48
C PHE A 45 6.76 -16.07 -13.64
N PHE A 46 6.10 -16.40 -12.52
CA PHE A 46 5.43 -15.46 -11.64
C PHE A 46 5.73 -15.84 -10.18
N PHE A 47 5.76 -14.85 -9.31
CA PHE A 47 5.75 -15.11 -7.87
C PHE A 47 4.36 -15.59 -7.43
N SER A 48 4.32 -16.54 -6.50
CA SER A 48 3.08 -17.12 -5.98
C SER A 48 2.29 -16.14 -5.11
N ASN A 49 2.99 -15.30 -4.37
CA ASN A 49 2.40 -14.34 -3.44
C ASN A 49 3.40 -13.20 -3.18
N SER A 50 2.99 -12.20 -2.38
CA SER A 50 3.79 -11.06 -1.93
C SER A 50 3.72 -10.85 -0.42
N CYS A 51 3.41 -11.91 0.33
CA CYS A 51 3.31 -11.83 1.79
C CYS A 51 4.65 -11.45 2.45
N THR A 52 4.55 -10.75 3.57
CA THR A 52 5.68 -10.40 4.44
C THR A 52 5.74 -11.36 5.63
N CYS A 53 6.75 -11.22 6.51
CA CYS A 53 6.87 -12.01 7.73
C CYS A 53 6.08 -11.39 8.91
N THR A 54 4.92 -10.79 8.63
CA THR A 54 4.03 -10.22 9.65
C THR A 54 2.75 -11.04 9.77
N GLU A 55 1.92 -10.75 10.78
CA GLU A 55 0.59 -11.33 10.92
C GLU A 55 -0.29 -10.98 9.71
N ALA A 56 -1.20 -11.87 9.34
CA ALA A 56 -2.02 -11.73 8.12
C ALA A 56 -2.99 -10.53 8.16
N ASP A 57 -3.35 -10.06 9.34
CA ASP A 57 -4.20 -8.89 9.60
C ASP A 57 -3.41 -7.58 9.75
N SER A 58 -2.10 -7.62 9.58
CA SER A 58 -1.23 -6.44 9.64
C SER A 58 -1.40 -5.55 8.42
N ASP A 59 -1.35 -4.23 8.61
CA ASP A 59 -1.28 -3.24 7.54
C ASP A 59 -0.06 -3.45 6.61
N TYR A 60 0.92 -4.24 7.05
CA TYR A 60 2.15 -4.57 6.33
C TYR A 60 2.21 -6.03 5.87
N ALA A 61 1.08 -6.73 5.82
CA ALA A 61 1.01 -8.14 5.46
C ALA A 61 1.50 -8.42 4.03
N TYR A 62 1.42 -7.43 3.14
CA TYR A 62 1.84 -7.54 1.74
C TYR A 62 2.87 -6.47 1.37
N ILE A 63 3.81 -6.84 0.50
CA ILE A 63 4.89 -5.94 0.02
C ILE A 63 4.30 -4.70 -0.66
N GLU A 64 3.20 -4.86 -1.39
CA GLU A 64 2.51 -3.79 -2.11
C GLU A 64 2.01 -2.70 -1.14
N TYR A 65 1.45 -3.06 0.00
CA TYR A 65 0.99 -2.11 1.01
C TYR A 65 2.13 -1.27 1.57
N ASN A 66 3.28 -1.91 1.80
CA ASN A 66 4.48 -1.18 2.24
C ASN A 66 4.99 -0.23 1.14
N ALA A 67 4.93 -0.63 -0.12
CA ALA A 67 5.32 0.23 -1.25
C ALA A 67 4.39 1.46 -1.36
N VAL A 68 3.07 1.28 -1.22
CA VAL A 68 2.06 2.34 -1.20
C VAL A 68 2.29 3.28 -0.03
N TRP A 69 2.50 2.75 1.17
CA TRP A 69 2.80 3.53 2.37
C TRP A 69 4.05 4.41 2.19
N ASN A 70 5.14 3.82 1.69
CA ASN A 70 6.39 4.54 1.41
C ASN A 70 6.20 5.63 0.35
N LYS A 71 5.38 5.38 -0.69
CA LYS A 71 5.04 6.37 -1.72
C LYS A 71 4.29 7.55 -1.10
N ALA A 72 3.26 7.29 -0.28
CA ALA A 72 2.49 8.31 0.42
C ALA A 72 3.37 9.14 1.37
N ALA A 73 4.18 8.49 2.19
CA ALA A 73 5.09 9.16 3.11
C ALA A 73 6.06 10.11 2.39
N ARG A 74 6.59 9.69 1.24
CA ARG A 74 7.47 10.52 0.40
C ARG A 74 6.74 11.71 -0.20
N ILE A 75 5.52 11.52 -0.70
CA ILE A 75 4.68 12.60 -1.25
C ILE A 75 4.37 13.63 -0.18
N ILE A 76 3.87 13.19 0.98
CA ILE A 76 3.53 14.08 2.11
C ILE A 76 4.78 14.85 2.57
N ARG A 77 5.90 14.16 2.74
CA ARG A 77 7.16 14.79 3.12
C ARG A 77 7.58 15.87 2.13
N ASN A 78 7.57 15.58 0.84
CA ASN A 78 7.98 16.54 -0.20
C ASN A 78 7.03 17.75 -0.25
N THR A 79 5.74 17.55 0.00
CA THR A 79 4.73 18.61 0.04
C THR A 79 4.91 19.52 1.25
N LEU A 80 5.24 18.97 2.41
CA LEU A 80 5.37 19.73 3.66
C LEU A 80 6.77 20.27 3.90
N LEU A 81 7.82 19.68 3.32
CA LEU A 81 9.20 20.10 3.53
C LEU A 81 9.45 21.59 3.28
N PRO A 82 8.89 22.24 2.22
CA PRO A 82 9.05 23.67 2.01
C PRO A 82 8.42 24.55 3.10
N ARG A 83 7.55 23.96 3.94
CA ARG A 83 6.90 24.67 5.06
C ARG A 83 7.68 24.57 6.37
N VAL A 84 8.66 23.69 6.43
CA VAL A 84 9.55 23.59 7.59
C VAL A 84 10.31 24.91 7.75
N ARG A 85 10.35 25.44 8.99
CA ARG A 85 10.92 26.76 9.34
C ARG A 85 10.21 27.96 8.71
N SER A 86 9.04 27.78 8.11
CA SER A 86 8.21 28.91 7.69
C SER A 86 7.49 29.53 8.89
N LYS A 87 7.06 30.78 8.74
CA LYS A 87 6.22 31.45 9.75
C LYS A 87 4.84 30.81 9.76
N VAL A 88 4.36 30.50 10.96
CA VAL A 88 3.00 29.99 11.21
C VAL A 88 2.17 31.08 11.85
N LYS A 89 0.98 31.35 11.31
CA LYS A 89 0.07 32.33 11.87
C LYS A 89 -0.61 31.76 13.12
N ALA A 90 -0.45 32.44 14.25
CA ALA A 90 -1.16 32.10 15.49
C ALA A 90 -2.50 32.84 15.55
N ASP A 91 -3.46 32.22 16.24
CA ASP A 91 -4.67 32.90 16.70
C ASP A 91 -4.30 33.78 17.90
N PRO A 92 -4.55 35.11 17.85
CA PRO A 92 -4.14 36.03 18.92
C PRO A 92 -4.80 35.74 20.26
N SER A 93 -5.98 35.11 20.25
CA SER A 93 -6.77 34.86 21.46
C SER A 93 -6.37 33.58 22.18
N THR A 94 -5.92 32.56 21.44
CA THR A 94 -5.64 31.22 21.99
C THR A 94 -4.19 30.81 21.92
N GLY A 95 -3.38 31.47 21.07
CA GLY A 95 -2.00 31.07 20.78
C GLY A 95 -1.85 29.80 19.94
N TYR A 96 -2.97 29.17 19.53
CA TYR A 96 -2.95 28.01 18.66
C TYR A 96 -2.70 28.39 17.20
N ILE A 97 -2.43 27.40 16.36
CA ILE A 97 -2.34 27.58 14.91
C ILE A 97 -3.66 28.11 14.39
N SER A 98 -3.62 29.13 13.53
CA SER A 98 -4.83 29.68 12.92
C SER A 98 -5.51 28.64 12.00
N ASN A 99 -6.84 28.62 11.99
CA ASN A 99 -7.63 27.75 11.12
C ASN A 99 -7.27 27.92 9.63
N THR A 100 -6.90 29.13 9.21
CA THR A 100 -6.44 29.40 7.86
C THR A 100 -5.17 28.61 7.51
N THR A 101 -4.21 28.52 8.45
CA THR A 101 -2.99 27.72 8.27
C THR A 101 -3.32 26.24 8.18
N ILE A 102 -4.20 25.75 9.06
CA ILE A 102 -4.65 24.35 9.07
C ILE A 102 -5.30 23.99 7.74
N SER A 103 -6.27 24.80 7.28
CA SER A 103 -6.94 24.57 5.99
C SER A 103 -5.99 24.62 4.81
N SER A 104 -4.98 25.48 4.85
CA SER A 104 -3.95 25.54 3.81
C SER A 104 -3.08 24.27 3.76
N TRP A 105 -2.67 23.75 4.91
CA TRP A 105 -1.90 22.51 4.97
C TRP A 105 -2.73 21.28 4.60
N ASP A 106 -3.97 21.22 5.05
CA ASP A 106 -4.94 20.19 4.68
C ASP A 106 -5.14 20.14 3.15
N ALA A 107 -5.41 21.30 2.53
CA ALA A 107 -5.58 21.38 1.08
C ALA A 107 -4.33 20.97 0.30
N LEU A 108 -3.12 21.33 0.79
CA LEU A 108 -1.87 20.93 0.15
C LEU A 108 -1.65 19.41 0.20
N VAL A 109 -1.87 18.80 1.36
CA VAL A 109 -1.69 17.35 1.51
C VAL A 109 -2.76 16.59 0.75
N LYS A 110 -4.03 17.06 0.78
CA LYS A 110 -5.12 16.49 -0.02
C LYS A 110 -4.78 16.48 -1.51
N SER A 111 -4.47 17.64 -2.07
CA SER A 111 -4.13 17.74 -3.50
C SER A 111 -2.96 16.84 -3.89
N ALA A 112 -1.98 16.66 -3.00
CA ALA A 112 -0.85 15.76 -3.26
C ALA A 112 -1.26 14.27 -3.22
N LEU A 113 -2.11 13.86 -2.27
CA LEU A 113 -2.58 12.48 -2.13
C LEU A 113 -3.65 12.10 -3.18
N GLU A 114 -4.44 13.05 -3.69
CA GLU A 114 -5.37 12.83 -4.80
C GLU A 114 -4.68 12.27 -6.04
N THR A 115 -3.39 12.56 -6.23
CA THR A 115 -2.61 11.95 -7.31
C THR A 115 -2.47 10.44 -7.15
N MET A 116 -2.45 9.93 -5.91
CA MET A 116 -2.39 8.48 -5.62
C MET A 116 -3.74 7.81 -5.85
N VAL A 117 -4.85 8.49 -5.55
CA VAL A 117 -6.20 8.00 -5.87
C VAL A 117 -6.39 7.94 -7.40
N THR A 118 -5.98 8.99 -8.10
CA THR A 118 -6.07 9.04 -9.58
C THR A 118 -5.20 7.99 -10.27
N SER A 119 -4.08 7.60 -9.65
CA SER A 119 -3.19 6.54 -10.18
C SER A 119 -3.55 5.14 -9.66
N GLU A 120 -4.68 4.98 -9.00
CA GLU A 120 -5.17 3.70 -8.48
C GLU A 120 -4.16 3.01 -7.53
N ASP A 121 -3.40 3.81 -6.77
CA ASP A 121 -2.51 3.28 -5.72
C ASP A 121 -3.26 3.10 -4.39
N ILE A 122 -4.27 3.93 -4.15
CA ILE A 122 -5.13 3.91 -2.97
C ILE A 122 -6.58 4.22 -3.36
N ALA A 123 -7.54 3.62 -2.66
CA ALA A 123 -8.97 3.87 -2.86
C ALA A 123 -9.39 5.23 -2.31
N ASP A 124 -8.90 5.59 -1.12
CA ASP A 124 -9.25 6.84 -0.44
C ASP A 124 -8.24 7.17 0.66
N PHE A 125 -8.35 8.38 1.23
CA PHE A 125 -7.55 8.83 2.37
C PHE A 125 -8.30 9.81 3.24
N ASP A 126 -7.91 9.90 4.52
CA ASP A 126 -8.41 10.89 5.47
C ASP A 126 -7.24 11.64 6.11
N ILE A 127 -7.41 12.95 6.34
CA ILE A 127 -6.40 13.82 6.92
C ILE A 127 -6.99 14.51 8.14
N TYR A 128 -6.29 14.41 9.25
CA TYR A 128 -6.64 15.11 10.47
C TYR A 128 -5.47 15.93 11.00
N ILE A 129 -5.65 17.24 11.10
CA ILE A 129 -4.73 18.16 11.73
C ILE A 129 -5.36 18.67 13.03
N ASN A 130 -4.75 18.37 14.17
CA ASN A 130 -5.27 18.85 15.44
C ASN A 130 -5.20 20.39 15.53
N PRO A 131 -6.33 21.10 15.67
CA PRO A 131 -6.34 22.55 15.73
C PRO A 131 -5.78 23.12 17.04
N LYS A 132 -5.69 22.31 18.10
CA LYS A 132 -5.18 22.71 19.42
C LYS A 132 -3.67 22.52 19.54
N GLN A 133 -2.91 22.86 18.51
CA GLN A 133 -1.45 22.84 18.53
C GLN A 133 -0.94 24.27 18.67
N MET A 134 0.00 24.48 19.57
CA MET A 134 0.60 25.82 19.78
C MET A 134 1.39 26.25 18.56
N ALA A 135 1.15 27.47 18.09
CA ALA A 135 1.87 28.03 16.93
C ALA A 135 3.36 28.28 17.26
N VAL A 136 3.64 28.65 18.50
CA VAL A 136 5.02 28.82 19.02
C VAL A 136 5.32 27.63 19.92
N SER A 137 6.03 26.65 19.40
CA SER A 137 6.37 25.42 20.13
C SER A 137 7.66 24.83 19.57
N ASP A 138 8.46 24.24 20.43
CA ASP A 138 9.61 23.39 20.04
C ASP A 138 9.18 21.97 19.64
N LYS A 139 7.91 21.66 19.82
CA LYS A 139 7.34 20.35 19.44
C LYS A 139 6.97 20.33 17.96
N PRO A 140 7.15 19.19 17.28
CA PRO A 140 6.72 19.03 15.89
C PRO A 140 5.20 19.14 15.76
N PHE A 141 4.73 19.73 14.67
CA PHE A 141 3.31 19.72 14.32
C PHE A 141 2.86 18.31 13.91
N ASN A 142 1.73 17.90 14.44
CA ASN A 142 1.20 16.55 14.23
C ASN A 142 0.10 16.59 13.17
N ILE A 143 0.30 15.83 12.11
CA ILE A 143 -0.66 15.59 11.03
C ILE A 143 -0.89 14.10 10.98
N LYS A 144 -2.13 13.65 11.13
CA LYS A 144 -2.51 12.24 10.99
C LYS A 144 -3.11 12.04 9.61
N VAL A 145 -2.60 11.04 8.92
CA VAL A 145 -3.11 10.63 7.62
C VAL A 145 -3.46 9.14 7.71
N LYS A 146 -4.65 8.79 7.25
CA LYS A 146 -5.10 7.41 7.08
C LYS A 146 -5.24 7.15 5.60
N LEU A 147 -4.81 6.00 5.16
CA LEU A 147 -4.88 5.56 3.78
C LEU A 147 -5.77 4.31 3.71
N VAL A 148 -6.60 4.24 2.70
CA VAL A 148 -7.37 3.04 2.36
C VAL A 148 -6.70 2.44 1.14
N ALA A 149 -6.01 1.30 1.32
CA ALA A 149 -5.36 0.60 0.22
C ALA A 149 -6.41 -0.06 -0.68
N ASP A 150 -6.11 -0.15 -1.98
CA ASP A 150 -6.91 -0.96 -2.88
C ASP A 150 -6.78 -2.44 -2.55
N GLY A 151 -7.87 -3.18 -2.73
CA GLY A 151 -7.88 -4.63 -2.52
C GLY A 151 -7.08 -5.34 -3.62
N ILE A 152 -6.31 -6.36 -3.22
CA ILE A 152 -5.61 -7.25 -4.14
C ILE A 152 -6.45 -8.51 -4.32
N VAL A 153 -6.77 -8.85 -5.58
CA VAL A 153 -7.46 -10.09 -5.89
C VAL A 153 -6.44 -11.23 -5.91
N HIS A 154 -6.55 -12.15 -4.96
CA HIS A 154 -5.66 -13.29 -4.83
C HIS A 154 -6.17 -14.53 -5.57
N GLU A 155 -7.49 -14.72 -5.66
CA GLU A 155 -8.12 -15.90 -6.24
C GLU A 155 -9.48 -15.55 -6.83
N PHE A 156 -9.82 -16.17 -7.96
CA PHE A 156 -11.17 -16.18 -8.53
C PHE A 156 -11.74 -17.57 -8.42
N GLU A 157 -12.89 -17.71 -7.77
CA GLU A 157 -13.70 -18.92 -7.84
C GLU A 157 -14.78 -18.72 -8.92
N ILE A 158 -14.76 -19.59 -9.95
CA ILE A 158 -15.67 -19.48 -11.08
C ILE A 158 -16.55 -20.70 -11.09
N ASP A 159 -17.84 -20.51 -10.84
CA ASP A 159 -18.86 -21.55 -11.00
C ASP A 159 -19.50 -21.42 -12.39
N LEU A 160 -19.22 -22.38 -13.25
CA LEU A 160 -19.69 -22.41 -14.64
C LEU A 160 -20.62 -23.57 -14.89
N GLY A 161 -21.88 -23.27 -15.17
CA GLY A 161 -22.91 -24.28 -15.49
C GLY A 161 -23.60 -24.02 -16.81
N PHE A 162 -24.12 -25.10 -17.41
CA PHE A 162 -25.06 -25.01 -18.54
C PHE A 162 -26.48 -24.95 -18.02
N THR A 163 -27.30 -24.06 -18.57
CA THR A 163 -28.76 -24.02 -18.31
C THR A 163 -29.53 -23.94 -19.61
N ASN A 164 -30.71 -24.56 -19.61
CA ASN A 164 -31.62 -24.52 -20.77
C ASN A 164 -32.54 -23.28 -20.75
N LYS A 165 -32.51 -22.50 -19.68
CA LYS A 165 -33.27 -21.25 -19.53
C LYS A 165 -32.46 -20.25 -18.70
N ILE A 166 -32.45 -18.98 -19.12
CA ILE A 166 -31.97 -17.81 -18.38
C ILE A 166 -33.18 -17.01 -17.95
#